data_7bc0ca959a1aafdfe9c9a497df9770bb
#
_entry.id   7bc0ca959a1aafdfe9c9a497df9770bb
#
_cell.length_a   1.000
_cell.length_b   1.000
_cell.length_c   1.000
_cell.angle_alpha   90.00
_cell.angle_beta   90.00
_cell.angle_gamma   90.00
#
_symmetry.space_group_name_H-M   'P 1'
#
loop_
_entity.id
_entity.type
_entity.pdbx_description
1 polymer ?
#
loop_
_entity_poly.entity_id
_entity_poly.type
_entity_poly.pdbx_seq_one_letter_code
_entity_poly.pdbx_strand_id
1 'polypeptide(L)'
;MPSAIASTDEMEALVRCAAAHDRVVETNPDDEFAWLYEVAARTGCAITWTALVTYPDGNAARTHWTAKRRTHREGWAAGARVYPQVTCRPLSVQLSLLNPTPFIGAPAFKELMALATADRPSLYRDTAWRARARDELASERFHQVRWSSILVAETTEAELLGRDLASLATEMQLDPFDALVEIALRDDLTTRCTMIVGNDNAEGVTELLSEPGCLLGISDAGAHVGMLCDAGMPVEFLALWVRDRGVMSLERAVHRLTGEPAAFFGLHKRGTVTEGAHADLVVLDLAHLTPSPLRRVYDLPAGGDRLVADQVVGIDHVLVNGRPRAERGGRVLRTV
;
A
#
# COMPACT_ATOMS: atom_id res chain seq x y z
N MET A 1 -5.55 16.19 10.89
CA MET A 1 -4.46 15.82 11.82
C MET A 1 -3.61 17.06 12.07
N PRO A 2 -3.03 17.26 13.26
CA PRO A 2 -2.17 18.44 13.52
C PRO A 2 -1.02 18.56 12.53
N SER A 3 -0.38 17.45 12.17
CA SER A 3 0.73 17.42 11.19
C SER A 3 0.33 17.88 9.77
N ALA A 4 -0.94 17.82 9.40
CA ALA A 4 -1.41 18.27 8.09
C ALA A 4 -1.51 19.81 7.96
N ILE A 5 -1.37 20.52 9.07
CA ILE A 5 -1.39 22.00 9.13
C ILE A 5 -0.11 22.56 9.75
N ALA A 6 0.87 21.70 10.02
CA ALA A 6 2.15 22.11 10.56
C ALA A 6 2.92 22.96 9.53
N SER A 7 3.55 24.05 9.98
CA SER A 7 4.43 24.83 9.12
C SER A 7 5.73 24.09 8.80
N THR A 8 6.40 24.46 7.72
CA THR A 8 7.72 23.91 7.38
C THR A 8 8.73 24.12 8.50
N ASP A 9 8.66 25.27 9.20
CA ASP A 9 9.55 25.56 10.35
C ASP A 9 9.31 24.61 11.52
N GLU A 10 8.05 24.28 11.81
CA GLU A 10 7.70 23.29 12.84
C GLU A 10 8.20 21.90 12.46
N MET A 11 7.99 21.49 11.22
CA MET A 11 8.49 20.20 10.72
C MET A 11 10.02 20.14 10.76
N GLU A 12 10.71 21.22 10.38
CA GLU A 12 12.17 21.29 10.47
C GLU A 12 12.67 21.22 11.92
N ALA A 13 11.98 21.84 12.87
CA ALA A 13 12.31 21.73 14.30
C ALA A 13 12.22 20.28 14.81
N LEU A 14 11.20 19.54 14.38
CA LEU A 14 11.05 18.11 14.71
C LEU A 14 12.16 17.26 14.08
N VAL A 15 12.52 17.53 12.82
CA VAL A 15 13.65 16.86 12.15
C VAL A 15 14.96 17.13 12.85
N ARG A 16 15.23 18.37 13.29
CA ARG A 16 16.42 18.72 14.07
C ARG A 16 16.46 17.99 15.41
N CYS A 17 15.32 17.87 16.09
CA CYS A 17 15.22 17.11 17.33
C CYS A 17 15.56 15.64 17.10
N ALA A 18 15.00 15.02 16.06
CA ALA A 18 15.30 13.64 15.69
C ALA A 18 16.79 13.44 15.35
N ALA A 19 17.37 14.35 14.57
CA ALA A 19 18.80 14.35 14.23
C ALA A 19 19.71 14.41 15.47
N ALA A 20 19.38 15.26 16.44
CA ALA A 20 20.14 15.40 17.67
C ALA A 20 20.17 14.11 18.54
N HIS A 21 19.24 13.20 18.28
CA HIS A 21 19.12 11.92 18.96
C HIS A 21 19.42 10.72 18.04
N ASP A 22 19.98 10.95 16.87
CA ASP A 22 20.26 9.90 15.85
C ASP A 22 19.03 9.03 15.55
N ARG A 23 17.88 9.69 15.31
CA ARG A 23 16.61 9.04 14.99
C ARG A 23 16.22 9.28 13.54
N VAL A 24 15.53 8.29 12.98
CA VAL A 24 14.90 8.37 11.66
C VAL A 24 13.57 9.11 11.77
N VAL A 25 13.28 9.95 10.79
CA VAL A 25 11.95 10.57 10.61
C VAL A 25 11.23 9.86 9.49
N GLU A 26 10.00 9.48 9.72
CA GLU A 26 9.08 9.04 8.66
C GLU A 26 7.99 10.08 8.47
N THR A 27 7.66 10.38 7.19
CA THR A 27 6.63 11.35 6.83
C THR A 27 5.87 10.91 5.59
N ASN A 28 4.69 11.49 5.39
CA ASN A 28 3.93 11.38 4.15
C ASN A 28 3.78 12.81 3.59
N PRO A 29 4.74 13.27 2.79
CA PRO A 29 4.72 14.61 2.25
C PRO A 29 3.68 14.72 1.14
N ASP A 30 3.14 15.93 1.00
CA ASP A 30 2.39 16.34 -0.18
C ASP A 30 3.30 16.41 -1.42
N ASP A 31 2.83 17.01 -2.50
CA ASP A 31 3.63 17.15 -3.73
C ASP A 31 4.80 18.12 -3.57
N GLU A 32 4.78 19.00 -2.60
CA GLU A 32 5.89 19.92 -2.26
C GLU A 32 6.85 19.31 -1.25
N PHE A 33 7.57 18.27 -1.63
CA PHE A 33 8.45 17.52 -0.72
C PHE A 33 9.95 17.81 -0.90
N ALA A 34 10.32 18.67 -1.84
CA ALA A 34 11.73 19.00 -2.11
C ALA A 34 12.48 19.52 -0.88
N TRP A 35 11.79 20.25 0.01
CA TRP A 35 12.34 20.77 1.26
C TRP A 35 12.88 19.67 2.19
N LEU A 36 12.35 18.44 2.12
CA LEU A 36 12.86 17.30 2.91
C LEU A 36 14.33 17.01 2.61
N TYR A 37 14.74 17.13 1.35
CA TYR A 37 16.13 16.89 0.94
C TYR A 37 17.05 18.00 1.46
N GLU A 38 16.59 19.25 1.43
CA GLU A 38 17.35 20.38 1.97
C GLU A 38 17.52 20.27 3.49
N VAL A 39 16.44 19.93 4.21
CA VAL A 39 16.50 19.76 5.67
C VAL A 39 17.38 18.56 6.04
N ALA A 40 17.26 17.44 5.35
CA ALA A 40 18.12 16.28 5.58
C ALA A 40 19.59 16.59 5.35
N ALA A 41 19.92 17.32 4.26
CA ALA A 41 21.29 17.75 3.97
C ALA A 41 21.87 18.66 5.07
N ARG A 42 21.07 19.62 5.59
CA ARG A 42 21.50 20.53 6.65
C ARG A 42 21.64 19.89 8.02
N THR A 43 20.79 18.91 8.33
CA THR A 43 20.71 18.32 9.68
C THR A 43 21.44 16.98 9.80
N GLY A 44 21.73 16.31 8.67
CA GLY A 44 22.23 14.94 8.63
C GLY A 44 21.18 13.89 9.02
N CYS A 45 19.94 14.30 9.27
CA CYS A 45 18.86 13.38 9.65
C CYS A 45 18.56 12.39 8.53
N ALA A 46 18.37 11.13 8.87
CA ALA A 46 17.82 10.15 7.95
C ALA A 46 16.29 10.30 7.91
N ILE A 47 15.74 10.51 6.71
CA ILE A 47 14.30 10.67 6.50
C ILE A 47 13.82 9.59 5.53
N THR A 48 12.71 8.96 5.83
CA THR A 48 11.97 8.14 4.87
C THR A 48 10.58 8.73 4.64
N TRP A 49 10.02 8.51 3.46
CA TRP A 49 8.68 9.00 3.15
C TRP A 49 7.89 8.00 2.29
N THR A 50 6.58 7.94 2.51
CA THR A 50 5.60 7.19 1.73
C THR A 50 4.82 8.13 0.82
N ALA A 51 4.71 7.89 -0.50
CA ALA A 51 5.35 6.83 -1.22
C ALA A 51 5.81 7.31 -2.58
N LEU A 52 6.91 6.77 -3.08
CA LEU A 52 7.30 6.95 -4.47
C LEU A 52 6.74 5.76 -5.28
N VAL A 53 5.59 5.97 -5.91
CA VAL A 53 4.82 4.97 -6.64
C VAL A 53 4.31 5.52 -7.94
N THR A 54 4.02 4.65 -8.91
CA THR A 54 3.43 5.07 -10.18
C THR A 54 1.94 5.34 -9.99
N TYR A 55 1.45 6.36 -10.69
CA TYR A 55 0.02 6.64 -10.82
C TYR A 55 -0.33 6.66 -12.30
N PRO A 56 -1.58 6.36 -12.67
CA PRO A 56 -2.05 6.48 -14.05
C PRO A 56 -1.81 7.89 -14.61
N ASP A 57 -1.46 7.95 -15.89
CA ASP A 57 -1.36 9.22 -16.61
C ASP A 57 -2.71 9.97 -16.56
N GLY A 58 -2.64 11.30 -16.52
CA GLY A 58 -3.83 12.14 -16.44
C GLY A 58 -4.34 12.43 -15.02
N ASN A 59 -3.69 11.93 -13.97
CA ASN A 59 -3.97 12.37 -12.59
C ASN A 59 -3.35 13.76 -12.35
N ALA A 60 -4.03 14.80 -12.82
CA ALA A 60 -3.55 16.19 -12.77
C ALA A 60 -3.36 16.73 -11.34
N ALA A 61 -3.95 16.10 -10.33
CA ALA A 61 -3.82 16.53 -8.94
C ALA A 61 -2.58 15.97 -8.24
N ARG A 62 -1.80 15.14 -8.91
CA ARG A 62 -0.56 14.56 -8.35
C ARG A 62 0.62 14.85 -9.26
N THR A 63 1.72 15.27 -8.66
CA THR A 63 2.99 15.35 -9.39
C THR A 63 3.33 13.99 -9.97
N HIS A 64 3.57 13.92 -11.27
CA HIS A 64 3.92 12.69 -11.96
C HIS A 64 5.13 12.02 -11.29
N TRP A 65 5.08 10.70 -11.13
CA TRP A 65 6.11 9.94 -10.39
C TRP A 65 7.53 10.13 -10.93
N THR A 66 7.69 10.36 -12.24
CA THR A 66 9.00 10.64 -12.85
C THR A 66 9.58 11.97 -12.39
N ALA A 67 8.75 12.98 -12.12
CA ALA A 67 9.20 14.26 -11.56
C ALA A 67 9.62 14.08 -10.10
N LYS A 68 8.85 13.32 -9.30
CA LYS A 68 9.22 12.96 -7.92
C LYS A 68 10.55 12.19 -7.88
N ARG A 69 10.71 11.21 -8.78
CA ARG A 69 11.96 10.47 -8.94
C ARG A 69 13.14 11.37 -9.29
N ARG A 70 12.95 12.34 -10.17
CA ARG A 70 14.00 13.31 -10.51
C ARG A 70 14.44 14.11 -9.28
N THR A 71 13.49 14.67 -8.53
CA THR A 71 13.78 15.39 -7.28
C THR A 71 14.53 14.50 -6.29
N HIS A 72 14.13 13.23 -6.17
CA HIS A 72 14.87 12.26 -5.35
C HIS A 72 16.32 12.11 -5.81
N ARG A 73 16.56 11.86 -7.11
CA ARG A 73 17.91 11.68 -7.65
C ARG A 73 18.80 12.89 -7.43
N GLU A 74 18.27 14.09 -7.65
CA GLU A 74 18.98 15.34 -7.43
C GLU A 74 19.38 15.51 -5.96
N GLY A 75 18.44 15.32 -5.04
CA GLY A 75 18.70 15.42 -3.61
C GLY A 75 19.64 14.32 -3.09
N TRP A 76 19.48 13.09 -3.58
CA TRP A 76 20.36 11.98 -3.25
C TRP A 76 21.80 12.23 -3.73
N ALA A 77 21.98 12.70 -4.95
CA ALA A 77 23.29 13.07 -5.49
C ALA A 77 23.95 14.22 -4.72
N ALA A 78 23.15 15.11 -4.14
CA ALA A 78 23.61 16.17 -3.23
C ALA A 78 23.95 15.68 -1.81
N GLY A 79 23.81 14.38 -1.52
CA GLY A 79 24.15 13.78 -0.23
C GLY A 79 23.05 13.82 0.82
N ALA A 80 21.83 14.17 0.46
CA ALA A 80 20.69 14.13 1.40
C ALA A 80 20.33 12.67 1.76
N ARG A 81 20.19 12.37 3.05
CA ARG A 81 19.82 11.07 3.56
C ARG A 81 18.28 10.90 3.56
N VAL A 82 17.68 11.03 2.39
CA VAL A 82 16.22 10.87 2.20
C VAL A 82 15.94 9.65 1.35
N TYR A 83 15.12 8.74 1.87
CA TYR A 83 14.86 7.42 1.31
C TYR A 83 13.36 7.24 1.09
N PRO A 84 12.84 7.53 -0.13
CA PRO A 84 11.44 7.21 -0.45
C PRO A 84 11.19 5.71 -0.36
N GLN A 85 10.00 5.36 0.08
CA GLN A 85 9.55 3.97 0.06
C GLN A 85 8.90 3.66 -1.29
N VAL A 86 9.27 2.52 -1.85
CA VAL A 86 8.73 1.94 -3.09
C VAL A 86 8.16 0.55 -2.79
N THR A 87 7.22 0.10 -3.60
CA THR A 87 6.65 -1.26 -3.47
C THR A 87 6.56 -1.95 -4.82
N CYS A 88 6.56 -3.27 -4.80
CA CYS A 88 6.35 -4.09 -5.98
C CYS A 88 4.87 -4.40 -6.26
N ARG A 89 3.98 -4.07 -5.34
CA ARG A 89 2.54 -4.37 -5.43
C ARG A 89 1.76 -3.19 -5.98
N PRO A 90 0.66 -3.42 -6.71
CA PRO A 90 -0.34 -2.40 -6.91
C PRO A 90 -0.86 -1.88 -5.57
N LEU A 91 -1.05 -0.57 -5.46
CA LEU A 91 -1.79 0.00 -4.33
C LEU A 91 -3.26 -0.31 -4.51
N SER A 92 -3.81 -1.12 -3.64
CA SER A 92 -5.20 -1.55 -3.75
C SER A 92 -5.92 -1.51 -2.41
N VAL A 93 -7.21 -1.24 -2.46
CA VAL A 93 -8.09 -1.28 -1.30
C VAL A 93 -9.37 -2.03 -1.64
N GLN A 94 -9.90 -2.80 -0.71
CA GLN A 94 -11.23 -3.37 -0.86
C GLN A 94 -12.29 -2.37 -0.40
N LEU A 95 -13.36 -2.30 -1.15
CA LEU A 95 -14.56 -1.53 -0.84
C LEU A 95 -15.80 -2.42 -0.91
N SER A 96 -16.83 -2.06 -0.16
CA SER A 96 -18.20 -2.53 -0.35
C SER A 96 -19.15 -1.34 -0.30
N LEU A 97 -20.35 -1.46 -0.85
CA LEU A 97 -21.35 -0.41 -0.70
C LEU A 97 -21.97 -0.38 0.70
N LEU A 98 -21.76 -1.41 1.51
CA LEU A 98 -22.02 -1.36 2.93
C LEU A 98 -21.07 -0.40 3.65
N ASN A 99 -19.81 -0.34 3.24
CA ASN A 99 -18.79 0.58 3.75
C ASN A 99 -17.96 1.17 2.59
N PRO A 100 -18.48 2.21 1.91
CA PRO A 100 -17.87 2.79 0.71
C PRO A 100 -16.73 3.77 1.05
N THR A 101 -15.79 3.38 1.91
CA THR A 101 -14.71 4.24 2.41
C THR A 101 -13.95 5.01 1.32
N PRO A 102 -13.60 4.42 0.15
CA PRO A 102 -12.91 5.17 -0.91
C PRO A 102 -13.73 6.35 -1.47
N PHE A 103 -15.05 6.32 -1.34
CA PHE A 103 -15.95 7.35 -1.86
C PHE A 103 -16.42 8.36 -0.81
N ILE A 104 -16.08 8.17 0.46
CA ILE A 104 -16.61 8.99 1.58
C ILE A 104 -16.24 10.48 1.49
N GLY A 105 -15.29 10.84 0.64
CA GLY A 105 -14.96 12.24 0.35
C GLY A 105 -16.07 12.97 -0.43
N ALA A 106 -16.93 12.25 -1.17
CA ALA A 106 -18.04 12.85 -1.92
C ALA A 106 -19.22 13.18 -1.01
N PRO A 107 -19.89 14.33 -1.21
CA PRO A 107 -21.03 14.75 -0.41
C PRO A 107 -22.16 13.72 -0.36
N ALA A 108 -22.52 13.09 -1.48
CA ALA A 108 -23.54 12.05 -1.54
C ALA A 108 -23.22 10.86 -0.62
N PHE A 109 -21.94 10.46 -0.53
CA PHE A 109 -21.54 9.37 0.34
C PHE A 109 -21.44 9.77 1.81
N LYS A 110 -21.24 11.05 2.12
CA LYS A 110 -21.39 11.56 3.50
C LYS A 110 -22.84 11.50 3.96
N GLU A 111 -23.78 11.87 3.08
CA GLU A 111 -25.23 11.72 3.32
C GLU A 111 -25.57 10.24 3.59
N LEU A 112 -25.11 9.33 2.74
CA LEU A 112 -25.29 7.88 2.92
C LEU A 112 -24.76 7.39 4.27
N MET A 113 -23.55 7.79 4.65
CA MET A 113 -22.91 7.33 5.87
C MET A 113 -23.57 7.89 7.14
N ALA A 114 -24.35 8.95 7.04
CA ALA A 114 -25.17 9.46 8.14
C ALA A 114 -26.40 8.58 8.43
N LEU A 115 -26.81 7.74 7.48
CA LEU A 115 -27.93 6.80 7.66
C LEU A 115 -27.52 5.58 8.47
N ALA A 116 -28.47 5.00 9.20
CA ALA A 116 -28.32 3.66 9.75
C ALA A 116 -28.07 2.65 8.61
N THR A 117 -27.27 1.64 8.88
CA THR A 117 -26.88 0.63 7.85
C THR A 117 -28.09 0.00 7.16
N ALA A 118 -29.17 -0.26 7.90
CA ALA A 118 -30.41 -0.86 7.36
C ALA A 118 -31.14 0.06 6.36
N ASP A 119 -30.92 1.36 6.41
CA ASP A 119 -31.62 2.34 5.55
C ASP A 119 -30.82 2.64 4.25
N ARG A 120 -29.54 2.29 4.18
CA ARG A 120 -28.67 2.56 3.02
C ARG A 120 -29.16 1.95 1.71
N PRO A 121 -29.74 0.72 1.69
CA PRO A 121 -30.27 0.14 0.44
C PRO A 121 -31.37 0.98 -0.20
N SER A 122 -32.18 1.72 0.59
CA SER A 122 -33.22 2.58 0.05
C SER A 122 -32.64 3.78 -0.69
N LEU A 123 -31.57 4.38 -0.16
CA LEU A 123 -30.88 5.48 -0.81
C LEU A 123 -30.16 5.04 -2.09
N TYR A 124 -29.54 3.86 -2.10
CA TYR A 124 -28.98 3.27 -3.31
C TYR A 124 -30.01 2.99 -4.41
N ARG A 125 -31.30 2.83 -4.08
CA ARG A 125 -32.39 2.68 -5.05
C ARG A 125 -32.92 4.01 -5.57
N ASP A 126 -32.60 5.13 -4.93
CA ASP A 126 -33.02 6.47 -5.34
C ASP A 126 -32.23 6.92 -6.58
N THR A 127 -32.93 7.09 -7.69
CA THR A 127 -32.33 7.47 -8.98
C THR A 127 -31.74 8.88 -8.98
N ALA A 128 -32.34 9.83 -8.22
CA ALA A 128 -31.83 11.19 -8.11
C ALA A 128 -30.54 11.23 -7.30
N TRP A 129 -30.48 10.44 -6.22
CA TRP A 129 -29.26 10.29 -5.44
C TRP A 129 -28.14 9.66 -6.26
N ARG A 130 -28.43 8.57 -7.02
CA ARG A 130 -27.45 7.92 -7.92
C ARG A 130 -26.87 8.91 -8.95
N ALA A 131 -27.73 9.73 -9.56
CA ALA A 131 -27.27 10.73 -10.52
C ALA A 131 -26.28 11.71 -9.88
N ARG A 132 -26.59 12.25 -8.70
CA ARG A 132 -25.66 13.11 -7.94
C ARG A 132 -24.35 12.37 -7.61
N ALA A 133 -24.43 11.14 -7.11
CA ALA A 133 -23.23 10.36 -6.73
C ALA A 133 -22.32 10.13 -7.95
N ARG A 134 -22.87 9.81 -9.14
CA ARG A 134 -22.10 9.68 -10.39
C ARG A 134 -21.39 10.98 -10.75
N ASP A 135 -22.12 12.10 -10.75
CA ASP A 135 -21.56 13.42 -11.10
C ASP A 135 -20.42 13.79 -10.14
N GLU A 136 -20.58 13.52 -8.85
CA GLU A 136 -19.55 13.77 -7.85
C GLU A 136 -18.32 12.88 -8.05
N LEU A 137 -18.49 11.58 -8.33
CA LEU A 137 -17.40 10.64 -8.58
C LEU A 137 -16.67 10.90 -9.93
N ALA A 138 -17.37 11.49 -10.91
CA ALA A 138 -16.78 11.91 -12.17
C ALA A 138 -16.00 13.24 -12.06
N SER A 139 -16.12 13.96 -10.94
CA SER A 139 -15.47 15.25 -10.75
C SER A 139 -13.95 15.13 -10.64
N GLU A 140 -13.23 16.21 -10.97
CA GLU A 140 -11.75 16.28 -10.87
C GLU A 140 -11.23 15.91 -9.48
N ARG A 141 -12.01 16.15 -8.43
CA ARG A 141 -11.66 15.80 -7.05
C ARG A 141 -11.44 14.30 -6.84
N PHE A 142 -12.15 13.45 -7.58
CA PHE A 142 -12.03 11.99 -7.51
C PHE A 142 -11.16 11.42 -8.64
N HIS A 143 -10.49 12.30 -9.43
CA HIS A 143 -9.55 11.93 -10.48
C HIS A 143 -10.03 10.82 -11.39
N GLN A 144 -11.33 10.86 -11.75
CA GLN A 144 -11.98 9.88 -12.59
C GLN A 144 -11.72 8.44 -12.11
N VAL A 145 -12.63 7.92 -11.32
CA VAL A 145 -12.56 6.51 -10.87
C VAL A 145 -12.30 5.60 -12.07
N ARG A 146 -11.21 4.84 -12.05
CA ARG A 146 -10.90 3.87 -13.09
C ARG A 146 -11.72 2.60 -12.89
N TRP A 147 -12.91 2.56 -13.44
CA TRP A 147 -13.83 1.43 -13.27
C TRP A 147 -13.27 0.11 -13.75
N SER A 148 -12.40 0.11 -14.78
CA SER A 148 -11.65 -1.08 -15.23
C SER A 148 -10.61 -1.59 -14.24
N SER A 149 -10.25 -0.82 -13.22
CA SER A 149 -9.35 -1.22 -12.15
C SER A 149 -10.07 -1.64 -10.86
N ILE A 150 -11.40 -1.74 -10.91
CA ILE A 150 -12.22 -2.20 -9.79
C ILE A 150 -12.75 -3.60 -10.13
N LEU A 151 -12.24 -4.60 -9.42
CA LEU A 151 -12.52 -6.01 -9.67
C LEU A 151 -13.41 -6.57 -8.57
N VAL A 152 -14.42 -7.36 -8.91
CA VAL A 152 -15.25 -8.08 -7.94
C VAL A 152 -14.38 -9.12 -7.21
N ALA A 153 -14.24 -8.98 -5.89
CA ALA A 153 -13.37 -9.82 -5.08
C ALA A 153 -14.11 -10.85 -4.22
N GLU A 154 -15.28 -10.47 -3.71
CA GLU A 154 -16.13 -11.33 -2.89
C GLU A 154 -17.60 -11.07 -3.25
N THR A 155 -18.35 -12.11 -3.58
CA THR A 155 -19.79 -12.05 -3.92
C THR A 155 -20.41 -13.42 -3.84
N THR A 156 -21.74 -13.49 -3.72
CA THR A 156 -22.51 -14.74 -3.82
C THR A 156 -22.68 -15.20 -5.28
N GLU A 157 -22.48 -14.31 -6.27
CA GLU A 157 -22.56 -14.62 -7.71
C GLU A 157 -21.17 -14.99 -8.25
N ALA A 158 -20.82 -16.28 -8.22
CA ALA A 158 -19.47 -16.77 -8.53
C ALA A 158 -18.95 -16.36 -9.93
N GLU A 159 -19.84 -16.18 -10.90
CA GLU A 159 -19.51 -15.76 -12.27
C GLU A 159 -19.02 -14.31 -12.36
N LEU A 160 -19.22 -13.50 -11.32
CA LEU A 160 -18.73 -12.13 -11.26
C LEU A 160 -17.31 -12.03 -10.69
N LEU A 161 -16.81 -13.07 -10.02
CA LEU A 161 -15.50 -13.04 -9.37
C LEU A 161 -14.37 -12.74 -10.36
N GLY A 162 -13.53 -11.77 -10.01
CA GLY A 162 -12.38 -11.35 -10.80
C GLY A 162 -12.71 -10.46 -12.00
N ARG A 163 -13.98 -10.21 -12.27
CA ARG A 163 -14.40 -9.35 -13.37
C ARG A 163 -14.33 -7.87 -12.98
N ASP A 164 -13.98 -7.02 -13.93
CA ASP A 164 -13.92 -5.58 -13.72
C ASP A 164 -15.28 -4.91 -13.95
N LEU A 165 -15.53 -3.80 -13.23
CA LEU A 165 -16.80 -3.10 -13.29
C LEU A 165 -17.09 -2.40 -14.63
N ALA A 166 -16.07 -2.01 -15.40
CA ALA A 166 -16.30 -1.39 -16.71
C ALA A 166 -16.86 -2.41 -17.71
N SER A 167 -16.31 -3.63 -17.72
CA SER A 167 -16.81 -4.73 -18.55
C SER A 167 -18.22 -5.17 -18.13
N LEU A 168 -18.46 -5.33 -16.84
CA LEU A 168 -19.79 -5.66 -16.29
C LEU A 168 -20.83 -4.60 -16.64
N ALA A 169 -20.49 -3.32 -16.49
CA ALA A 169 -21.36 -2.21 -16.86
C ALA A 169 -21.74 -2.22 -18.36
N THR A 170 -20.77 -2.52 -19.21
CA THR A 170 -21.02 -2.64 -20.66
C THR A 170 -22.02 -3.75 -20.97
N GLU A 171 -21.87 -4.93 -20.37
CA GLU A 171 -22.79 -6.06 -20.54
C GLU A 171 -24.19 -5.76 -20.00
N MET A 172 -24.25 -5.07 -18.84
CA MET A 172 -25.50 -4.68 -18.22
C MET A 172 -26.17 -3.47 -18.90
N GLN A 173 -25.49 -2.80 -19.82
CA GLN A 173 -25.91 -1.55 -20.46
C GLN A 173 -26.20 -0.43 -19.44
N LEU A 174 -25.35 -0.33 -18.41
CA LEU A 174 -25.46 0.63 -17.30
C LEU A 174 -24.21 1.50 -17.23
N ASP A 175 -24.32 2.62 -16.51
CA ASP A 175 -23.16 3.34 -16.01
C ASP A 175 -22.39 2.44 -15.02
N PRO A 176 -21.04 2.48 -14.97
CA PRO A 176 -20.27 1.62 -14.07
C PRO A 176 -20.62 1.76 -12.58
N PHE A 177 -20.96 2.95 -12.11
CA PHE A 177 -21.43 3.12 -10.74
C PHE A 177 -22.81 2.45 -10.52
N ASP A 178 -23.72 2.58 -11.48
CA ASP A 178 -25.02 1.94 -11.39
C ASP A 178 -24.88 0.41 -11.45
N ALA A 179 -23.96 -0.12 -12.27
CA ALA A 179 -23.66 -1.56 -12.30
C ALA A 179 -23.15 -2.06 -10.93
N LEU A 180 -22.22 -1.33 -10.30
CA LEU A 180 -21.78 -1.63 -8.94
C LEU A 180 -22.94 -1.63 -7.95
N VAL A 181 -23.82 -0.64 -8.02
CA VAL A 181 -25.00 -0.53 -7.14
C VAL A 181 -25.95 -1.70 -7.36
N GLU A 182 -26.26 -2.06 -8.61
CA GLU A 182 -27.16 -3.19 -8.92
C GLU A 182 -26.57 -4.52 -8.42
N ILE A 183 -25.28 -4.77 -8.65
CA ILE A 183 -24.60 -5.99 -8.15
C ILE A 183 -24.65 -6.03 -6.63
N ALA A 184 -24.30 -4.94 -5.97
CA ALA A 184 -24.27 -4.88 -4.52
C ALA A 184 -25.67 -5.02 -3.88
N LEU A 185 -26.73 -4.47 -4.50
CA LEU A 185 -28.09 -4.62 -4.00
C LEU A 185 -28.63 -6.03 -4.10
N ARG A 186 -28.19 -6.84 -5.10
CA ARG A 186 -28.54 -8.25 -5.19
C ARG A 186 -27.90 -9.09 -4.09
N ASP A 187 -26.79 -8.63 -3.55
CA ASP A 187 -25.97 -9.29 -2.54
C ASP A 187 -26.05 -8.57 -1.17
N ASP A 188 -27.16 -7.91 -0.88
CA ASP A 188 -27.40 -7.17 0.37
C ASP A 188 -26.26 -6.22 0.78
N LEU A 189 -25.63 -5.58 -0.20
CA LEU A 189 -24.45 -4.69 -0.09
C LEU A 189 -23.18 -5.38 0.43
N THR A 190 -23.12 -6.70 0.49
CA THR A 190 -21.98 -7.46 1.00
C THR A 190 -20.90 -7.72 -0.04
N THR A 191 -21.23 -7.60 -1.34
CA THR A 191 -20.25 -7.64 -2.44
C THR A 191 -19.08 -6.73 -2.12
N ARG A 192 -17.87 -7.27 -2.24
CA ARG A 192 -16.62 -6.51 -2.09
C ARG A 192 -15.89 -6.46 -3.42
N CYS A 193 -15.35 -5.29 -3.70
CA CYS A 193 -14.50 -5.08 -4.86
C CYS A 193 -13.10 -4.68 -4.42
N THR A 194 -12.08 -5.13 -5.14
CA THR A 194 -10.72 -4.61 -5.02
C THR A 194 -10.54 -3.47 -6.01
N MET A 195 -10.28 -2.27 -5.50
CA MET A 195 -10.00 -1.08 -6.29
C MET A 195 -8.49 -0.85 -6.34
N ILE A 196 -7.89 -0.90 -7.53
CA ILE A 196 -6.49 -0.56 -7.73
C ILE A 196 -6.39 0.96 -7.95
N VAL A 197 -5.72 1.64 -7.02
CA VAL A 197 -5.60 3.11 -7.02
C VAL A 197 -4.29 3.60 -7.63
N GLY A 198 -3.30 2.73 -7.81
CA GLY A 198 -2.00 3.07 -8.41
C GLY A 198 -0.99 1.93 -8.34
N ASN A 199 0.23 2.22 -8.78
CA ASN A 199 1.39 1.32 -8.80
C ASN A 199 1.17 0.03 -9.63
N ASP A 200 0.38 0.13 -10.67
CA ASP A 200 0.04 -0.96 -11.59
C ASP A 200 0.73 -0.85 -12.98
N ASN A 201 1.60 0.14 -13.16
CA ASN A 201 2.48 0.27 -14.32
C ASN A 201 3.75 -0.57 -14.10
N ALA A 202 3.83 -1.76 -14.70
CA ALA A 202 4.92 -2.70 -14.47
C ALA A 202 6.31 -2.14 -14.88
N GLU A 203 6.39 -1.32 -15.94
CA GLU A 203 7.65 -0.71 -16.37
C GLU A 203 8.13 0.33 -15.36
N GLY A 204 7.26 1.25 -14.96
CA GLY A 204 7.58 2.24 -13.95
C GLY A 204 7.91 1.62 -12.58
N VAL A 205 7.20 0.56 -12.18
CA VAL A 205 7.52 -0.19 -10.95
C VAL A 205 8.92 -0.83 -11.06
N THR A 206 9.28 -1.42 -12.21
CA THR A 206 10.64 -1.98 -12.44
C THR A 206 11.71 -0.91 -12.27
N GLU A 207 11.48 0.29 -12.80
CA GLU A 207 12.39 1.42 -12.64
C GLU A 207 12.54 1.84 -11.17
N LEU A 208 11.41 1.94 -10.44
CA LEU A 208 11.43 2.33 -9.02
C LEU A 208 12.05 1.25 -8.13
N LEU A 209 11.81 -0.03 -8.41
CA LEU A 209 12.46 -1.13 -7.69
C LEU A 209 13.99 -1.14 -7.86
N SER A 210 14.50 -0.58 -8.94
CA SER A 210 15.92 -0.47 -9.23
C SER A 210 16.55 0.88 -8.80
N GLU A 211 15.73 1.82 -8.33
CA GLU A 211 16.18 3.17 -8.00
C GLU A 211 17.09 3.18 -6.76
N PRO A 212 18.30 3.76 -6.85
CA PRO A 212 19.18 3.93 -5.69
C PRO A 212 18.56 4.82 -4.61
N GLY A 213 18.85 4.53 -3.35
CA GLY A 213 18.38 5.33 -2.21
C GLY A 213 16.89 5.22 -1.92
N CYS A 214 16.18 4.26 -2.53
CA CYS A 214 14.81 3.93 -2.18
C CYS A 214 14.77 2.71 -1.27
N LEU A 215 13.90 2.70 -0.27
CA LEU A 215 13.62 1.52 0.55
C LEU A 215 12.47 0.72 -0.06
N LEU A 216 12.59 -0.60 -0.06
CA LEU A 216 11.46 -1.47 -0.37
C LEU A 216 10.55 -1.56 0.86
N GLY A 217 9.33 -1.09 0.73
CA GLY A 217 8.39 -0.95 1.85
C GLY A 217 6.93 -0.93 1.43
N ILE A 218 6.11 -0.24 2.18
CA ILE A 218 4.67 -0.07 1.92
C ILE A 218 3.93 -1.41 1.91
N SER A 219 4.10 -2.18 2.99
CA SER A 219 3.32 -3.42 3.15
C SER A 219 1.94 -3.15 3.75
N ASP A 220 1.73 -1.99 4.37
CA ASP A 220 0.51 -1.62 5.12
C ASP A 220 -0.07 -2.76 5.98
N ALA A 221 0.80 -3.69 6.38
CA ALA A 221 0.42 -4.85 7.17
C ALA A 221 -0.09 -4.42 8.55
N GLY A 222 -1.35 -4.70 8.83
CA GLY A 222 -2.01 -4.30 10.06
C GLY A 222 -2.74 -2.95 9.99
N ALA A 223 -2.61 -2.18 8.90
CA ALA A 223 -3.44 -1.01 8.64
C ALA A 223 -4.72 -1.42 7.93
N HIS A 224 -5.86 -0.80 8.29
CA HIS A 224 -7.15 -1.03 7.62
C HIS A 224 -7.44 -2.51 7.31
N VAL A 225 -7.26 -3.38 8.29
CA VAL A 225 -7.19 -4.84 8.16
C VAL A 225 -8.34 -5.50 7.40
N GLY A 226 -9.53 -4.89 7.39
CA GLY A 226 -10.69 -5.35 6.61
C GLY A 226 -10.66 -4.92 5.13
N MET A 227 -9.71 -4.04 4.73
CA MET A 227 -9.67 -3.42 3.40
C MET A 227 -8.42 -3.78 2.61
N LEU A 228 -7.30 -4.05 3.27
CA LEU A 228 -6.02 -4.36 2.62
C LEU A 228 -5.18 -5.31 3.48
N CYS A 229 -4.26 -6.02 2.81
CA CYS A 229 -3.23 -6.82 3.47
C CYS A 229 -2.08 -7.06 2.49
N ASP A 230 -1.06 -6.23 2.55
CA ASP A 230 0.13 -6.36 1.70
C ASP A 230 1.30 -7.03 2.42
N ALA A 231 1.03 -7.77 3.51
CA ALA A 231 2.02 -8.57 4.23
C ALA A 231 2.78 -9.59 3.35
N GLY A 232 2.17 -9.99 2.22
CA GLY A 232 2.78 -10.87 1.22
C GLY A 232 3.83 -10.21 0.32
N MET A 233 4.05 -8.88 0.42
CA MET A 233 4.93 -8.13 -0.45
C MET A 233 6.34 -8.73 -0.61
N PRO A 234 7.05 -9.19 0.44
CA PRO A 234 8.38 -9.79 0.27
C PRO A 234 8.36 -11.07 -0.57
N VAL A 235 7.32 -11.88 -0.43
CA VAL A 235 7.15 -13.12 -1.21
C VAL A 235 6.85 -12.80 -2.67
N GLU A 236 5.94 -11.88 -2.94
CA GLU A 236 5.64 -11.42 -4.30
C GLU A 236 6.87 -10.80 -4.98
N PHE A 237 7.63 -10.01 -4.23
CA PHE A 237 8.87 -9.42 -4.76
C PHE A 237 9.83 -10.51 -5.24
N LEU A 238 10.12 -11.50 -4.39
CA LEU A 238 11.05 -12.58 -4.74
C LEU A 238 10.50 -13.50 -5.85
N ALA A 239 9.23 -13.87 -5.79
CA ALA A 239 8.63 -14.80 -6.75
C ALA A 239 8.38 -14.12 -8.11
N LEU A 240 7.59 -13.03 -8.14
CA LEU A 240 7.10 -12.46 -9.39
C LEU A 240 8.09 -11.50 -10.04
N TRP A 241 8.79 -10.67 -9.24
CA TRP A 241 9.67 -9.65 -9.78
C TRP A 241 11.10 -10.13 -9.96
N VAL A 242 11.60 -10.94 -9.06
CA VAL A 242 12.98 -11.45 -9.13
C VAL A 242 13.04 -12.75 -9.93
N ARG A 243 12.34 -13.81 -9.52
CA ARG A 243 12.37 -15.10 -10.22
C ARG A 243 11.77 -15.03 -11.62
N ASP A 244 10.52 -14.55 -11.73
CA ASP A 244 9.75 -14.65 -12.98
C ASP A 244 10.09 -13.54 -13.97
N ARG A 245 10.33 -12.32 -13.51
CA ARG A 245 10.63 -11.16 -14.36
C ARG A 245 12.11 -10.81 -14.46
N GLY A 246 12.95 -11.32 -13.54
CA GLY A 246 14.39 -11.10 -13.58
C GLY A 246 14.83 -9.64 -13.41
N VAL A 247 14.08 -8.83 -12.65
CA VAL A 247 14.36 -7.39 -12.52
C VAL A 247 15.68 -7.08 -11.82
N MET A 248 16.18 -8.03 -11.02
CA MET A 248 17.49 -7.96 -10.37
C MET A 248 17.94 -9.37 -9.91
N SER A 249 19.20 -9.50 -9.48
CA SER A 249 19.68 -10.78 -8.91
C SER A 249 19.03 -11.06 -7.55
N LEU A 250 18.98 -12.34 -7.18
CA LEU A 250 18.44 -12.78 -5.89
C LEU A 250 19.20 -12.13 -4.71
N GLU A 251 20.53 -12.07 -4.80
CA GLU A 251 21.37 -11.48 -3.74
C GLU A 251 21.04 -10.00 -3.53
N ARG A 252 20.85 -9.26 -4.62
CA ARG A 252 20.44 -7.84 -4.55
C ARG A 252 19.07 -7.71 -3.95
N ALA A 253 18.12 -8.55 -4.34
CA ALA A 253 16.75 -8.53 -3.83
C ALA A 253 16.70 -8.86 -2.33
N VAL A 254 17.44 -9.89 -1.89
CA VAL A 254 17.55 -10.24 -0.47
C VAL A 254 18.17 -9.10 0.32
N HIS A 255 19.24 -8.47 -0.20
CA HIS A 255 19.83 -7.29 0.44
C HIS A 255 18.83 -6.16 0.61
N ARG A 256 17.98 -5.87 -0.40
CA ARG A 256 16.93 -4.86 -0.32
C ARG A 256 15.84 -5.16 0.73
N LEU A 257 15.59 -6.43 1.01
CA LEU A 257 14.63 -6.86 2.04
C LEU A 257 15.24 -6.92 3.44
N THR A 258 16.57 -6.94 3.57
CA THR A 258 17.24 -7.27 4.84
C THR A 258 18.33 -6.27 5.22
N GLY A 259 19.48 -6.31 4.57
CA GLY A 259 20.66 -5.49 4.90
C GLY A 259 20.42 -4.00 4.71
N GLU A 260 19.74 -3.60 3.65
CA GLU A 260 19.45 -2.21 3.32
C GLU A 260 18.56 -1.54 4.38
N PRO A 261 17.37 -2.07 4.74
CA PRO A 261 16.57 -1.52 5.82
C PRO A 261 17.24 -1.63 7.19
N ALA A 262 17.97 -2.71 7.47
CA ALA A 262 18.69 -2.84 8.72
C ALA A 262 19.75 -1.75 8.90
N ALA A 263 20.49 -1.43 7.85
CA ALA A 263 21.48 -0.35 7.86
C ALA A 263 20.79 1.03 8.01
N PHE A 264 19.68 1.26 7.31
CA PHE A 264 18.94 2.51 7.38
C PHE A 264 18.41 2.79 8.80
N PHE A 265 17.81 1.78 9.45
CA PHE A 265 17.26 1.92 10.80
C PHE A 265 18.29 1.69 11.92
N GLY A 266 19.57 1.50 11.60
CA GLY A 266 20.61 1.26 12.60
C GLY A 266 20.44 -0.06 13.38
N LEU A 267 19.88 -1.10 12.76
CA LEU A 267 19.67 -2.41 13.40
C LEU A 267 20.97 -3.22 13.41
N HIS A 268 21.81 -2.96 14.41
CA HIS A 268 23.10 -3.61 14.53
C HIS A 268 22.99 -5.15 14.62
N LYS A 269 23.88 -5.85 13.92
CA LYS A 269 23.97 -7.32 13.88
C LYS A 269 22.71 -8.00 13.32
N ARG A 270 21.95 -7.30 12.46
CA ARG A 270 20.78 -7.85 11.74
C ARG A 270 20.87 -7.53 10.25
N GLY A 271 20.08 -8.25 9.46
CA GLY A 271 20.00 -8.05 8.01
C GLY A 271 21.15 -8.66 7.20
N THR A 272 22.12 -9.31 7.85
CA THR A 272 23.24 -10.01 7.21
C THR A 272 23.50 -11.35 7.90
N VAL A 273 23.98 -12.33 7.13
CA VAL A 273 24.42 -13.63 7.65
C VAL A 273 25.92 -13.56 7.86
N THR A 274 26.33 -13.19 9.06
CA THR A 274 27.74 -13.07 9.47
C THR A 274 27.94 -13.63 10.87
N GLU A 275 29.15 -14.07 11.18
CA GLU A 275 29.47 -14.57 12.50
C GLU A 275 29.25 -13.50 13.58
N GLY A 276 28.56 -13.86 14.66
CA GLY A 276 28.20 -12.95 15.74
C GLY A 276 26.95 -12.10 15.48
N ALA A 277 26.30 -12.23 14.33
CA ALA A 277 24.99 -11.63 14.07
C ALA A 277 23.86 -12.45 14.69
N HIS A 278 22.69 -11.81 14.84
CA HIS A 278 21.48 -12.51 15.25
C HIS A 278 20.97 -13.41 14.11
N ALA A 279 20.63 -14.64 14.45
CA ALA A 279 20.14 -15.63 13.50
C ALA A 279 18.62 -15.42 13.21
N ASP A 280 18.29 -14.34 12.53
CA ASP A 280 16.98 -14.09 11.94
C ASP A 280 17.06 -14.60 10.49
N LEU A 281 16.57 -15.81 10.25
CA LEU A 281 16.79 -16.52 9.00
C LEU A 281 15.47 -17.01 8.40
N VAL A 282 15.40 -16.96 7.07
CA VAL A 282 14.34 -17.62 6.30
C VAL A 282 14.99 -18.62 5.36
N VAL A 283 14.53 -19.87 5.43
CA VAL A 283 14.88 -20.93 4.47
C VAL A 283 13.72 -21.03 3.48
N LEU A 284 14.02 -20.83 2.20
CA LEU A 284 13.01 -20.84 1.16
C LEU A 284 13.49 -21.60 -0.09
N ASP A 285 12.55 -22.16 -0.81
CA ASP A 285 12.74 -22.70 -2.15
C ASP A 285 12.21 -21.68 -3.17
N LEU A 286 13.12 -20.94 -3.80
CA LEU A 286 12.75 -19.88 -4.74
C LEU A 286 11.99 -20.43 -5.95
N ALA A 287 12.30 -21.65 -6.42
CA ALA A 287 11.66 -22.24 -7.59
C ALA A 287 10.16 -22.49 -7.36
N HIS A 288 9.78 -22.83 -6.14
CA HIS A 288 8.41 -23.12 -5.76
C HIS A 288 7.75 -22.01 -4.93
N LEU A 289 8.48 -20.90 -4.70
CA LEU A 289 7.96 -19.79 -3.90
C LEU A 289 6.71 -19.18 -4.55
N THR A 290 5.59 -19.27 -3.86
CA THR A 290 4.29 -18.80 -4.39
C THR A 290 3.61 -17.88 -3.37
N PRO A 291 3.22 -16.65 -3.79
CA PRO A 291 2.46 -15.75 -2.94
C PRO A 291 1.12 -16.35 -2.52
N SER A 292 0.68 -16.04 -1.31
CA SER A 292 -0.64 -16.41 -0.83
C SER A 292 -1.71 -15.53 -1.49
N PRO A 293 -2.82 -16.11 -1.95
CA PRO A 293 -4.02 -15.32 -2.22
C PRO A 293 -4.51 -14.65 -0.94
N LEU A 294 -5.15 -13.50 -1.08
CA LEU A 294 -5.84 -12.88 0.05
C LEU A 294 -7.13 -13.63 0.35
N ARG A 295 -7.38 -13.86 1.62
CA ARG A 295 -8.65 -14.40 2.09
C ARG A 295 -9.14 -13.65 3.32
N ARG A 296 -10.45 -13.58 3.50
CA ARG A 296 -11.06 -12.93 4.66
C ARG A 296 -11.24 -13.95 5.78
N VAL A 297 -10.95 -13.50 7.01
CA VAL A 297 -11.19 -14.26 8.25
C VAL A 297 -11.96 -13.38 9.23
N TYR A 298 -12.77 -14.02 10.08
CA TYR A 298 -13.63 -13.37 11.07
C TYR A 298 -13.17 -13.76 12.48
N ASP A 299 -11.93 -13.39 12.82
CA ASP A 299 -11.26 -13.77 14.07
C ASP A 299 -10.95 -12.60 15.00
N LEU A 300 -11.48 -11.41 14.70
CA LEU A 300 -11.38 -10.24 15.56
C LEU A 300 -12.55 -10.17 16.55
N PRO A 301 -12.41 -9.44 17.68
CA PRO A 301 -13.48 -9.23 18.63
C PRO A 301 -14.77 -8.73 17.99
N ALA A 302 -15.91 -9.12 18.55
CA ALA A 302 -17.26 -8.77 18.06
C ALA A 302 -17.55 -9.22 16.61
N GLY A 303 -16.89 -10.28 16.12
CA GLY A 303 -17.07 -10.78 14.75
C GLY A 303 -16.42 -9.89 13.68
N GLY A 304 -15.49 -9.03 14.07
CA GLY A 304 -14.74 -8.21 13.13
C GLY A 304 -13.91 -9.05 12.18
N ASP A 305 -13.76 -8.57 10.95
CA ASP A 305 -13.08 -9.25 9.87
C ASP A 305 -11.72 -8.63 9.53
N ARG A 306 -10.87 -9.44 8.92
CA ARG A 306 -9.61 -8.98 8.34
C ARG A 306 -9.20 -9.83 7.14
N LEU A 307 -8.37 -9.23 6.28
CA LEU A 307 -7.69 -9.95 5.21
C LEU A 307 -6.39 -10.57 5.74
N VAL A 308 -6.08 -11.77 5.28
CA VAL A 308 -4.84 -12.49 5.58
C VAL A 308 -4.20 -13.05 4.31
N ALA A 309 -2.87 -13.20 4.34
CA ALA A 309 -2.05 -13.83 3.31
C ALA A 309 -1.22 -14.94 3.96
N ASP A 310 -1.86 -16.03 4.35
CA ASP A 310 -1.29 -17.08 5.23
C ASP A 310 -1.06 -18.42 4.54
N GLN A 311 -1.23 -18.50 3.21
CA GLN A 311 -1.07 -19.72 2.41
C GLN A 311 0.16 -19.62 1.47
N VAL A 312 1.26 -19.04 1.97
CA VAL A 312 2.52 -18.98 1.23
C VAL A 312 3.11 -20.38 1.07
N VAL A 313 3.56 -20.71 -0.16
CA VAL A 313 4.28 -21.96 -0.45
C VAL A 313 5.75 -21.65 -0.71
N GLY A 314 6.65 -22.58 -0.40
CA GLY A 314 8.09 -22.45 -0.64
C GLY A 314 8.86 -21.73 0.47
N ILE A 315 8.27 -21.52 1.65
CA ILE A 315 8.98 -21.12 2.86
C ILE A 315 9.04 -22.32 3.81
N ASP A 316 10.22 -22.90 3.98
CA ASP A 316 10.40 -24.10 4.79
C ASP A 316 10.59 -23.77 6.27
N HIS A 317 11.44 -22.78 6.57
CA HIS A 317 11.74 -22.39 7.95
C HIS A 317 11.84 -20.88 8.11
N VAL A 318 11.34 -20.41 9.25
CA VAL A 318 11.54 -19.04 9.75
C VAL A 318 12.10 -19.13 11.16
N LEU A 319 13.31 -18.58 11.34
CA LEU A 319 14.01 -18.52 12.62
C LEU A 319 14.10 -17.06 13.08
N VAL A 320 13.84 -16.83 14.34
CA VAL A 320 13.98 -15.52 15.00
C VAL A 320 14.92 -15.67 16.18
N ASN A 321 16.03 -14.96 16.17
CA ASN A 321 17.12 -15.12 17.12
C ASN A 321 17.57 -16.59 17.32
N GLY A 322 17.64 -17.35 16.21
CA GLY A 322 18.05 -18.75 16.19
C GLY A 322 16.99 -19.76 16.64
N ARG A 323 15.77 -19.33 16.91
CA ARG A 323 14.64 -20.19 17.32
C ARG A 323 13.59 -20.27 16.25
N PRO A 324 12.96 -21.42 16.02
CA PRO A 324 11.79 -21.52 15.16
C PRO A 324 10.72 -20.50 15.56
N ARG A 325 10.05 -19.90 14.58
CA ARG A 325 9.02 -18.86 14.80
C ARG A 325 7.99 -19.27 15.86
N ALA A 326 7.60 -20.54 15.90
CA ALA A 326 6.63 -21.07 16.85
C ALA A 326 7.06 -20.91 18.33
N GLU A 327 8.36 -20.82 18.60
CA GLU A 327 8.92 -20.68 19.94
C GLU A 327 8.98 -19.23 20.47
N ARG A 328 8.45 -18.25 19.71
CA ARG A 328 8.38 -16.83 20.08
C ARG A 328 9.72 -16.23 20.52
N GLY A 329 10.77 -16.41 19.69
CA GLY A 329 12.12 -15.89 19.95
C GLY A 329 12.31 -14.36 19.82
N GLY A 330 11.25 -13.62 19.48
CA GLY A 330 11.29 -12.17 19.22
C GLY A 330 11.69 -11.35 20.45
N ARG A 331 12.36 -10.21 20.22
CA ARG A 331 12.74 -9.23 21.24
C ARG A 331 12.40 -7.83 20.77
N VAL A 332 12.01 -6.96 21.72
CA VAL A 332 11.89 -5.53 21.45
C VAL A 332 13.29 -4.96 21.20
N LEU A 333 13.50 -4.37 20.04
CA LEU A 333 14.74 -3.68 19.72
C LEU A 333 14.70 -2.30 20.35
N ARG A 334 15.76 -1.96 21.09
CA ARG A 334 15.97 -0.61 21.62
C ARG A 334 17.27 -0.09 21.02
N THR A 335 17.21 1.07 20.43
CA THR A 335 18.44 1.80 20.05
C THR A 335 19.09 2.30 21.34
N VAL A 336 20.32 1.95 21.56
CA VAL A 336 21.14 2.39 22.70
C VAL A 336 21.59 3.81 22.46
#